data_2c58ae5727f380e70922be8cf47c55f1
#
_entry.id   2c58ae5727f380e70922be8cf47c55f1
#
_cell.length_a   1.000
_cell.length_b   1.000
_cell.length_c   1.000
_cell.angle_alpha   90.00
_cell.angle_beta   90.00
_cell.angle_gamma   90.00
#
_symmetry.space_group_name_H-M   'P 1'
#
loop_
_entity.id
_entity.type
_entity.pdbx_description
1 polymer ?
#
loop_
_entity_poly.entity_id
_entity_poly.type
_entity_poly.pdbx_seq_one_letter_code
_entity_poly.pdbx_strand_id
1 'polypeptide(L)'
;DLDLGNYERFLDIALTKDNNITTGKVYANVIDKERRGDYLGKTVQVVPHITNEIQEWIERVAHVPADGSSETPDACVIELGGTVGDIESAPFIEALRQFQFRAGKGNVCFVHVSLVPVMGPVGEQKTKPTQHTVKELRGLGIIPDILVCRSEKPLDSETKSKLAAFCHVDEDAVVSAHDVSNLYQIPISLFEQSVLQKVSVHLGFQVPAKSPILDEWRMMADKVDTLEDEVRIAMVGKYTGLSDSYLSVIKALQHSAFAVGRKLQIDWIESTDLDPNDRTDNHEEAWEVLESADGILVPGGFGNRGVEGKIAAANYARVNEVPYLGVCLGLQIATIEFCRNVLNIEGANSAEFDEDAPVHAVVFMPEISKTHMGGTMRLGSKPTPFLVDDCKIRRLYGGVDHVLSLIHI
;
A
#
# COMPACT_ATOMS: atom_id res chain seq x y z
N ASP A 1 -4.99 4.54 -0.32
CA ASP A 1 -3.97 4.22 -1.32
C ASP A 1 -3.09 3.09 -0.80
N LEU A 2 -3.05 1.95 -1.54
CA LEU A 2 -2.32 0.76 -1.13
C LEU A 2 -0.80 0.98 -1.10
N ASP A 3 -0.30 1.85 -1.98
CA ASP A 3 1.13 2.13 -2.12
C ASP A 3 1.68 2.85 -0.87
N LEU A 4 0.93 3.78 -0.30
CA LEU A 4 1.33 4.47 0.93
C LEU A 4 1.57 3.49 2.09
N GLY A 5 0.69 2.50 2.25
CA GLY A 5 0.86 1.45 3.25
C GLY A 5 2.10 0.58 3.00
N ASN A 6 2.50 0.37 1.75
CA ASN A 6 3.76 -0.29 1.42
C ASN A 6 4.96 0.56 1.84
N TYR A 7 4.95 1.86 1.55
CA TYR A 7 6.06 2.75 1.94
C TYR A 7 6.21 2.84 3.46
N GLU A 8 5.10 2.97 4.19
CA GLU A 8 5.13 2.97 5.66
C GLU A 8 5.75 1.69 6.23
N ARG A 9 5.38 0.52 5.71
CA ARG A 9 5.93 -0.76 6.18
C ARG A 9 7.39 -0.97 5.80
N PHE A 10 7.80 -0.54 4.59
CA PHE A 10 9.18 -0.72 4.12
C PHE A 10 10.15 0.25 4.76
N LEU A 11 9.73 1.45 5.07
CA LEU A 11 10.61 2.54 5.54
C LEU A 11 10.45 2.84 7.03
N ASP A 12 9.49 2.20 7.70
CA ASP A 12 9.12 2.47 9.11
C ASP A 12 8.84 3.97 9.35
N ILE A 13 8.01 4.54 8.49
CA ILE A 13 7.60 5.93 8.51
C ILE A 13 6.08 6.05 8.70
N ALA A 14 5.63 7.23 9.09
CA ALA A 14 4.21 7.57 9.19
C ALA A 14 3.83 8.62 8.15
N LEU A 15 3.00 8.24 7.19
CA LEU A 15 2.50 9.15 6.16
C LEU A 15 1.17 9.78 6.58
N THR A 16 0.91 10.96 6.05
CA THR A 16 -0.30 11.72 6.31
C THR A 16 -1.14 11.85 5.02
N LYS A 17 -2.35 12.39 5.15
CA LYS A 17 -3.20 12.70 3.98
C LYS A 17 -2.53 13.64 2.97
N ASP A 18 -1.53 14.40 3.40
CA ASP A 18 -0.82 15.37 2.55
C ASP A 18 0.26 14.71 1.70
N ASN A 19 0.69 13.49 2.06
CA ASN A 19 1.61 12.69 1.25
C ASN A 19 0.95 12.04 0.02
N ASN A 20 -0.36 12.23 -0.16
CA ASN A 20 -1.09 11.77 -1.34
C ASN A 20 -1.79 12.95 -2.02
N ILE A 21 -1.30 13.33 -3.21
CA ILE A 21 -1.89 14.39 -4.05
C ILE A 21 -2.77 13.72 -5.10
N THR A 22 -4.06 14.04 -5.12
CA THR A 22 -5.01 13.56 -6.13
C THR A 22 -5.58 14.71 -6.94
N THR A 23 -6.04 14.45 -8.16
CA THR A 23 -6.72 15.42 -9.02
C THR A 23 -7.87 16.10 -8.28
N GLY A 24 -8.71 15.32 -7.59
CA GLY A 24 -9.85 15.86 -6.82
C GLY A 24 -9.44 16.86 -5.74
N LYS A 25 -8.38 16.54 -4.98
CA LYS A 25 -7.87 17.46 -3.94
C LYS A 25 -7.34 18.77 -4.53
N VAL A 26 -6.55 18.67 -5.61
CA VAL A 26 -5.96 19.84 -6.28
C VAL A 26 -7.05 20.75 -6.85
N TYR A 27 -8.00 20.19 -7.58
CA TYR A 27 -9.09 20.97 -8.16
C TYR A 27 -10.00 21.57 -7.10
N ALA A 28 -10.32 20.86 -6.02
CA ALA A 28 -11.09 21.41 -4.91
C ALA A 28 -10.40 22.63 -4.30
N ASN A 29 -9.10 22.55 -4.02
CA ASN A 29 -8.34 23.66 -3.46
C ASN A 29 -8.33 24.88 -4.39
N VAL A 30 -8.16 24.68 -5.70
CA VAL A 30 -8.16 25.78 -6.68
C VAL A 30 -9.54 26.41 -6.80
N ILE A 31 -10.62 25.60 -6.82
CA ILE A 31 -11.99 26.10 -6.84
C ILE A 31 -12.31 26.90 -5.58
N ASP A 32 -11.88 26.44 -4.41
CA ASP A 32 -12.08 27.15 -3.16
C ASP A 32 -11.30 28.48 -3.12
N LYS A 33 -10.07 28.50 -3.61
CA LYS A 33 -9.28 29.72 -3.79
C LYS A 33 -9.98 30.71 -4.73
N GLU A 34 -10.51 30.24 -5.87
CA GLU A 34 -11.27 31.06 -6.82
C GLU A 34 -12.51 31.70 -6.17
N ARG A 35 -13.32 30.87 -5.47
CA ARG A 35 -14.54 31.33 -4.78
C ARG A 35 -14.28 32.33 -3.67
N ARG A 36 -13.12 32.24 -2.99
CA ARG A 36 -12.70 33.25 -2.00
C ARG A 36 -12.16 34.52 -2.62
N GLY A 37 -11.90 34.52 -3.94
CA GLY A 37 -11.36 35.69 -4.65
C GLY A 37 -9.83 35.80 -4.63
N ASP A 38 -9.12 34.74 -4.27
CA ASP A 38 -7.66 34.72 -4.16
C ASP A 38 -6.96 35.03 -5.51
N TYR A 39 -7.65 34.83 -6.62
CA TYR A 39 -7.14 35.08 -7.98
C TYR A 39 -7.55 36.45 -8.54
N LEU A 40 -8.17 37.33 -7.73
CA LEU A 40 -8.51 38.70 -8.10
C LEU A 40 -9.27 38.84 -9.44
N GLY A 41 -10.20 37.94 -9.72
CA GLY A 41 -11.03 37.92 -10.94
C GLY A 41 -10.30 37.48 -12.21
N LYS A 42 -9.09 36.92 -12.10
CA LYS A 42 -8.40 36.29 -13.23
C LYS A 42 -9.15 35.02 -13.66
N THR A 43 -9.11 34.73 -14.95
CA THR A 43 -9.59 33.45 -15.46
C THR A 43 -8.72 32.32 -14.92
N VAL A 44 -9.33 31.40 -14.16
CA VAL A 44 -8.63 30.22 -13.61
C VAL A 44 -8.45 29.19 -14.73
N GLN A 45 -7.24 28.68 -14.88
CA GLN A 45 -6.84 27.73 -15.93
C GLN A 45 -5.96 26.63 -15.35
N VAL A 46 -5.76 25.54 -16.08
CA VAL A 46 -4.86 24.47 -15.66
C VAL A 46 -3.45 25.03 -15.47
N VAL A 47 -2.95 25.79 -16.43
CA VAL A 47 -1.71 26.54 -16.30
C VAL A 47 -2.08 28.04 -16.17
N PRO A 48 -1.67 28.74 -15.11
CA PRO A 48 -0.76 28.29 -14.06
C PRO A 48 -1.44 27.77 -12.77
N HIS A 49 -2.76 27.82 -12.62
CA HIS A 49 -3.39 27.71 -11.30
C HIS A 49 -3.34 26.27 -10.74
N ILE A 50 -3.69 25.28 -11.55
CA ILE A 50 -3.60 23.86 -11.15
C ILE A 50 -2.12 23.43 -11.02
N THR A 51 -1.28 23.81 -11.98
CA THR A 51 0.14 23.45 -11.94
C THR A 51 0.86 24.11 -10.75
N ASN A 52 0.54 25.35 -10.39
CA ASN A 52 1.10 26.00 -9.21
C ASN A 52 0.64 25.30 -7.92
N GLU A 53 -0.64 24.95 -7.81
CA GLU A 53 -1.15 24.23 -6.64
C GLU A 53 -0.39 22.90 -6.40
N ILE A 54 -0.13 22.15 -7.47
CA ILE A 54 0.64 20.90 -7.39
C ILE A 54 2.08 21.20 -6.91
N GLN A 55 2.75 22.20 -7.49
CA GLN A 55 4.12 22.56 -7.14
C GLN A 55 4.23 23.04 -5.68
N GLU A 56 3.31 23.91 -5.25
CA GLU A 56 3.26 24.42 -3.87
C GLU A 56 2.99 23.30 -2.86
N TRP A 57 2.16 22.33 -3.24
CA TRP A 57 1.90 21.17 -2.40
C TRP A 57 3.15 20.28 -2.24
N ILE A 58 3.82 19.96 -3.34
CA ILE A 58 5.08 19.20 -3.33
C ILE A 58 6.11 19.91 -2.45
N GLU A 59 6.33 21.22 -2.66
CA GLU A 59 7.31 22.01 -1.93
C GLU A 59 7.02 22.03 -0.42
N ARG A 60 5.74 22.19 -0.05
CA ARG A 60 5.31 22.18 1.35
C ARG A 60 5.55 20.82 2.01
N VAL A 61 5.20 19.73 1.35
CA VAL A 61 5.32 18.37 1.89
C VAL A 61 6.78 17.90 1.95
N ALA A 62 7.61 18.33 1.00
CA ALA A 62 9.02 17.97 0.96
C ALA A 62 9.82 18.41 2.22
N HIS A 63 9.32 19.40 2.95
CA HIS A 63 9.95 19.87 4.19
C HIS A 63 9.39 19.23 5.47
N VAL A 64 8.42 18.31 5.35
CA VAL A 64 7.79 17.66 6.51
C VAL A 64 8.39 16.28 6.70
N PRO A 65 9.07 16.01 7.84
CA PRO A 65 9.62 14.70 8.11
C PRO A 65 8.52 13.65 8.29
N ALA A 66 8.74 12.45 7.79
CA ALA A 66 7.82 11.32 7.89
C ALA A 66 8.34 10.20 8.82
N ASP A 67 9.56 10.33 9.33
CA ASP A 67 10.25 9.38 10.19
C ASP A 67 10.08 9.65 11.70
N GLY A 68 9.20 10.61 12.05
CA GLY A 68 8.98 11.03 13.44
C GLY A 68 10.06 11.96 14.00
N SER A 69 11.08 12.30 13.22
CA SER A 69 12.11 13.29 13.61
C SER A 69 11.57 14.73 13.49
N SER A 70 12.37 15.69 13.94
CA SER A 70 12.14 17.13 13.74
C SER A 70 13.08 17.73 12.68
N GLU A 71 13.89 16.92 12.04
CA GLU A 71 14.88 17.35 11.06
C GLU A 71 14.23 17.45 9.67
N THR A 72 14.62 18.47 8.89
CA THR A 72 14.14 18.60 7.52
C THR A 72 14.72 17.46 6.68
N PRO A 73 13.89 16.77 5.87
CA PRO A 73 14.39 15.70 4.99
C PRO A 73 15.43 16.21 3.98
N ASP A 74 16.47 15.41 3.73
CA ASP A 74 17.49 15.72 2.73
C ASP A 74 16.95 15.56 1.30
N ALA A 75 15.99 14.66 1.09
CA ALA A 75 15.37 14.39 -0.18
C ALA A 75 13.90 14.00 -0.01
N CYS A 76 13.08 14.37 -0.97
CA CYS A 76 11.69 13.94 -1.09
C CYS A 76 11.54 13.08 -2.35
N VAL A 77 11.05 11.85 -2.18
CA VAL A 77 10.74 10.95 -3.30
C VAL A 77 9.28 11.16 -3.71
N ILE A 78 9.08 11.55 -4.97
CA ILE A 78 7.76 11.81 -5.53
C ILE A 78 7.46 10.75 -6.57
N GLU A 79 6.40 9.99 -6.37
CA GLU A 79 5.89 9.06 -7.35
C GLU A 79 4.76 9.69 -8.15
N LEU A 80 4.92 9.74 -9.47
CA LEU A 80 3.86 10.09 -10.39
C LEU A 80 3.26 8.82 -10.98
N GLY A 81 2.06 8.49 -10.56
CA GLY A 81 1.29 7.36 -11.07
C GLY A 81 0.73 7.62 -12.47
N GLY A 82 0.40 6.54 -13.16
CA GLY A 82 -0.17 6.55 -14.49
C GLY A 82 0.86 6.49 -15.62
N THR A 83 0.35 6.23 -16.82
CA THR A 83 1.16 6.11 -18.03
C THR A 83 1.53 7.50 -18.57
N VAL A 84 2.77 7.68 -18.99
CA VAL A 84 3.20 8.91 -19.66
C VAL A 84 2.42 9.06 -20.98
N GLY A 85 1.80 10.23 -21.14
CA GLY A 85 0.96 10.53 -22.30
C GLY A 85 -0.54 10.40 -22.06
N ASP A 86 -0.96 9.82 -20.92
CA ASP A 86 -2.37 9.79 -20.54
C ASP A 86 -2.86 11.17 -20.07
N ILE A 87 -4.13 11.46 -20.38
CA ILE A 87 -4.72 12.75 -20.08
C ILE A 87 -4.78 13.02 -18.57
N GLU A 88 -4.94 11.98 -17.74
CA GLU A 88 -5.02 12.07 -16.29
C GLU A 88 -3.72 12.55 -15.67
N SER A 89 -2.57 12.17 -16.24
CA SER A 89 -1.24 12.55 -15.72
C SER A 89 -0.73 13.88 -16.29
N ALA A 90 -1.32 14.39 -17.36
CA ALA A 90 -0.82 15.57 -18.08
C ALA A 90 -0.63 16.83 -17.18
N PRO A 91 -1.56 17.22 -16.30
CA PRO A 91 -1.37 18.38 -15.42
C PRO A 91 -0.21 18.21 -14.43
N PHE A 92 0.02 16.97 -13.97
CA PHE A 92 1.10 16.65 -13.04
C PHE A 92 2.46 16.66 -13.74
N ILE A 93 2.55 16.09 -14.94
CA ILE A 93 3.78 16.13 -15.75
C ILE A 93 4.15 17.57 -16.07
N GLU A 94 3.17 18.39 -16.47
CA GLU A 94 3.40 19.81 -16.74
C GLU A 94 3.84 20.56 -15.47
N ALA A 95 3.24 20.26 -14.30
CA ALA A 95 3.66 20.83 -13.03
C ALA A 95 5.11 20.46 -12.68
N LEU A 96 5.50 19.19 -12.86
CA LEU A 96 6.87 18.74 -12.62
C LEU A 96 7.88 19.36 -13.60
N ARG A 97 7.50 19.52 -14.86
CA ARG A 97 8.31 20.23 -15.84
C ARG A 97 8.58 21.67 -15.42
N GLN A 98 7.56 22.38 -14.96
CA GLN A 98 7.70 23.74 -14.41
C GLN A 98 8.50 23.75 -13.12
N PHE A 99 8.26 22.76 -12.24
CA PHE A 99 8.93 22.62 -10.96
C PHE A 99 10.44 22.41 -11.12
N GLN A 100 10.89 21.62 -12.08
CA GLN A 100 12.30 21.45 -12.39
C GLN A 100 12.99 22.80 -12.70
N PHE A 101 12.31 23.64 -13.46
CA PHE A 101 12.82 24.96 -13.79
C PHE A 101 12.84 25.90 -12.55
N ARG A 102 11.78 25.85 -11.74
CA ARG A 102 11.62 26.65 -10.52
C ARG A 102 12.62 26.25 -9.42
N ALA A 103 12.78 24.95 -9.19
CA ALA A 103 13.70 24.42 -8.19
C ALA A 103 15.17 24.64 -8.56
N GLY A 104 15.47 24.78 -9.86
CA GLY A 104 16.81 24.97 -10.37
C GLY A 104 17.57 23.69 -10.60
N LYS A 105 18.65 23.82 -11.36
CA LYS A 105 19.48 22.69 -11.77
C LYS A 105 20.12 22.00 -10.56
N GLY A 106 20.05 20.68 -10.53
CA GLY A 106 20.63 19.86 -9.46
C GLY A 106 19.72 19.66 -8.24
N ASN A 107 18.50 20.21 -8.24
CA ASN A 107 17.54 20.02 -7.15
C ASN A 107 16.39 19.07 -7.50
N VAL A 108 16.32 18.56 -8.71
CA VAL A 108 15.33 17.57 -9.15
C VAL A 108 16.03 16.51 -9.99
N CYS A 109 15.82 15.24 -9.68
CA CYS A 109 16.32 14.08 -10.40
C CYS A 109 15.15 13.28 -10.93
N PHE A 110 15.05 13.08 -12.23
CA PHE A 110 13.99 12.29 -12.85
C PHE A 110 14.42 10.85 -13.08
N VAL A 111 13.74 9.95 -12.40
CA VAL A 111 13.89 8.50 -12.56
C VAL A 111 12.69 7.98 -13.35
N HIS A 112 12.92 7.50 -14.55
CA HIS A 112 11.87 6.94 -15.40
C HIS A 112 11.83 5.42 -15.28
N VAL A 113 10.70 4.88 -14.82
CA VAL A 113 10.50 3.42 -14.76
C VAL A 113 9.78 2.96 -16.01
N SER A 114 10.31 1.95 -16.67
CA SER A 114 9.79 1.44 -17.94
C SER A 114 9.88 -0.09 -18.01
N LEU A 115 9.13 -0.69 -18.94
CA LEU A 115 9.14 -2.13 -19.17
C LEU A 115 10.00 -2.49 -20.38
N VAL A 116 10.89 -3.47 -20.19
CA VAL A 116 11.65 -4.15 -21.25
C VAL A 116 11.17 -5.59 -21.31
N PRO A 117 10.14 -5.89 -22.11
CA PRO A 117 9.60 -7.25 -22.19
C PRO A 117 10.60 -8.20 -22.84
N VAL A 118 10.59 -9.43 -22.37
CA VAL A 118 11.33 -10.56 -22.95
C VAL A 118 10.38 -11.34 -23.83
N MET A 119 10.71 -11.50 -25.11
CA MET A 119 9.80 -12.09 -26.07
C MET A 119 10.45 -13.21 -26.91
N GLY A 120 9.60 -14.13 -27.32
CA GLY A 120 9.95 -15.24 -28.22
C GLY A 120 10.76 -16.34 -27.52
N PRO A 121 10.98 -17.46 -28.24
CA PRO A 121 11.63 -18.65 -27.69
C PRO A 121 13.11 -18.43 -27.35
N VAL A 122 13.75 -17.41 -27.93
CA VAL A 122 15.14 -17.06 -27.66
C VAL A 122 15.33 -16.06 -26.53
N GLY A 123 14.24 -15.54 -25.98
CA GLY A 123 14.29 -14.62 -24.83
C GLY A 123 14.84 -13.24 -25.17
N GLU A 124 14.52 -12.69 -26.35
CA GLU A 124 15.00 -11.38 -26.80
C GLU A 124 14.38 -10.23 -25.99
N GLN A 125 15.22 -9.33 -25.47
CA GLN A 125 14.79 -8.12 -24.76
C GLN A 125 14.37 -7.03 -25.75
N LYS A 126 13.12 -6.57 -25.64
CA LYS A 126 12.53 -5.58 -26.55
C LYS A 126 12.61 -4.18 -25.98
N THR A 127 13.45 -3.34 -26.59
CA THR A 127 13.70 -1.95 -26.13
C THR A 127 12.68 -0.93 -26.64
N LYS A 128 11.86 -1.27 -27.63
CA LYS A 128 10.92 -0.31 -28.26
C LYS A 128 9.91 0.30 -27.32
N PRO A 129 9.26 -0.43 -26.38
CA PRO A 129 8.34 0.19 -25.42
C PRO A 129 9.02 1.29 -24.61
N THR A 130 10.20 1.02 -24.05
CA THR A 130 10.98 2.00 -23.29
C THR A 130 11.39 3.21 -24.14
N GLN A 131 11.89 2.99 -25.36
CA GLN A 131 12.22 4.09 -26.28
C GLN A 131 11.00 4.97 -26.56
N HIS A 132 9.82 4.38 -26.69
CA HIS A 132 8.59 5.11 -26.95
C HIS A 132 8.17 5.97 -25.76
N THR A 133 8.12 5.39 -24.55
CA THR A 133 7.73 6.16 -23.35
C THR A 133 8.69 7.30 -23.03
N VAL A 134 10.01 7.09 -23.21
CA VAL A 134 11.01 8.15 -23.03
C VAL A 134 10.87 9.24 -24.10
N LYS A 135 10.56 8.86 -25.35
CA LYS A 135 10.30 9.83 -26.42
C LYS A 135 9.08 10.72 -26.08
N GLU A 136 8.00 10.13 -25.58
CA GLU A 136 6.82 10.88 -25.14
C GLU A 136 7.15 11.81 -23.98
N LEU A 137 7.84 11.32 -22.93
CA LEU A 137 8.27 12.13 -21.80
C LEU A 137 9.11 13.33 -22.22
N ARG A 138 10.04 13.12 -23.15
CA ARG A 138 10.87 14.21 -23.73
C ARG A 138 10.04 15.18 -24.55
N GLY A 139 9.02 14.69 -25.25
CA GLY A 139 8.05 15.54 -25.97
C GLY A 139 7.29 16.47 -25.01
N LEU A 140 7.07 16.05 -23.77
CA LEU A 140 6.49 16.84 -22.69
C LEU A 140 7.52 17.74 -21.97
N GLY A 141 8.80 17.70 -22.37
CA GLY A 141 9.85 18.57 -21.86
C GLY A 141 10.60 18.07 -20.63
N ILE A 142 10.47 16.79 -20.28
CA ILE A 142 11.22 16.14 -19.21
C ILE A 142 12.21 15.12 -19.82
N ILE A 143 13.45 15.19 -19.37
CA ILE A 143 14.50 14.24 -19.74
C ILE A 143 14.83 13.42 -18.50
N PRO A 144 14.75 12.09 -18.54
CA PRO A 144 15.12 11.27 -17.40
C PRO A 144 16.64 11.32 -17.17
N ASP A 145 17.03 11.39 -15.89
CA ASP A 145 18.42 11.29 -15.46
C ASP A 145 18.84 9.82 -15.28
N ILE A 146 17.88 9.00 -14.84
CA ILE A 146 18.06 7.55 -14.63
C ILE A 146 16.89 6.81 -15.27
N LEU A 147 17.21 5.71 -15.93
CA LEU A 147 16.24 4.81 -16.56
C LEU A 147 16.23 3.48 -15.83
N VAL A 148 15.16 3.19 -15.09
CA VAL A 148 14.96 1.90 -14.40
C VAL A 148 14.07 1.00 -15.27
N CYS A 149 14.65 -0.10 -15.72
CA CYS A 149 14.01 -1.01 -16.66
C CYS A 149 13.52 -2.27 -15.94
N ARG A 150 12.20 -2.41 -15.82
CA ARG A 150 11.55 -3.64 -15.38
C ARG A 150 11.69 -4.69 -16.49
N SER A 151 12.15 -5.89 -16.13
CA SER A 151 12.34 -7.00 -17.06
C SER A 151 12.25 -8.33 -16.32
N GLU A 152 11.90 -9.39 -17.00
CA GLU A 152 11.92 -10.76 -16.46
C GLU A 152 13.34 -11.21 -16.10
N LYS A 153 14.33 -10.77 -16.88
CA LYS A 153 15.76 -11.13 -16.72
C LYS A 153 16.63 -9.88 -16.65
N PRO A 154 17.84 -9.98 -16.08
CA PRO A 154 18.82 -8.89 -16.12
C PRO A 154 19.02 -8.40 -17.55
N LEU A 155 19.14 -7.08 -17.73
CA LEU A 155 19.45 -6.49 -19.03
C LEU A 155 20.87 -6.88 -19.43
N ASP A 156 21.02 -7.35 -20.66
CA ASP A 156 22.33 -7.54 -21.26
C ASP A 156 23.01 -6.19 -21.65
N SER A 157 24.30 -6.21 -21.86
CA SER A 157 25.09 -5.01 -22.19
C SER A 157 24.67 -4.35 -23.50
N GLU A 158 24.30 -5.13 -24.51
CA GLU A 158 23.83 -4.60 -25.79
C GLU A 158 22.51 -3.86 -25.64
N THR A 159 21.58 -4.43 -24.86
CA THR A 159 20.31 -3.79 -24.54
C THR A 159 20.51 -2.50 -23.76
N LYS A 160 21.42 -2.48 -22.76
CA LYS A 160 21.76 -1.25 -22.01
C LYS A 160 22.33 -0.17 -22.91
N SER A 161 23.35 -0.48 -23.71
CA SER A 161 23.95 0.47 -24.64
C SER A 161 22.94 1.01 -25.65
N LYS A 162 22.06 0.16 -26.18
CA LYS A 162 21.00 0.56 -27.10
C LYS A 162 19.99 1.50 -26.43
N LEU A 163 19.54 1.21 -25.19
CA LEU A 163 18.65 2.09 -24.43
C LEU A 163 19.32 3.43 -24.13
N ALA A 164 20.57 3.42 -23.67
CA ALA A 164 21.34 4.61 -23.40
C ALA A 164 21.39 5.55 -24.62
N ALA A 165 21.75 5.00 -25.78
CA ALA A 165 21.84 5.75 -27.04
C ALA A 165 20.49 6.36 -27.48
N PHE A 166 19.39 5.58 -27.42
CA PHE A 166 18.07 6.04 -27.87
C PHE A 166 17.35 6.94 -26.86
N CYS A 167 17.57 6.73 -25.58
CA CYS A 167 16.94 7.51 -24.50
C CYS A 167 17.78 8.74 -24.11
N HIS A 168 19.01 8.86 -24.57
CA HIS A 168 19.97 9.92 -24.23
C HIS A 168 20.24 10.00 -22.72
N VAL A 169 20.52 8.86 -22.13
CA VAL A 169 21.04 8.72 -20.77
C VAL A 169 22.40 8.02 -20.82
N ASP A 170 23.20 8.19 -19.78
CA ASP A 170 24.46 7.44 -19.69
C ASP A 170 24.19 5.94 -19.55
N GLU A 171 25.08 5.10 -20.11
CA GLU A 171 24.88 3.65 -20.10
C GLU A 171 24.80 3.09 -18.67
N ASP A 172 25.57 3.65 -17.76
CA ASP A 172 25.57 3.30 -16.35
C ASP A 172 24.32 3.82 -15.59
N ALA A 173 23.55 4.76 -16.19
CA ALA A 173 22.26 5.21 -15.70
C ALA A 173 21.08 4.34 -16.20
N VAL A 174 21.35 3.34 -17.05
CA VAL A 174 20.37 2.31 -17.42
C VAL A 174 20.43 1.17 -16.41
N VAL A 175 19.45 1.14 -15.52
CA VAL A 175 19.36 0.23 -14.38
C VAL A 175 18.43 -0.93 -14.70
N SER A 176 18.84 -2.16 -14.36
CA SER A 176 18.04 -3.36 -14.52
C SER A 176 17.27 -3.66 -13.23
N ALA A 177 15.95 -3.51 -13.24
CA ALA A 177 15.06 -3.94 -12.17
C ALA A 177 14.35 -5.23 -12.61
N HIS A 178 15.10 -6.32 -12.69
CA HIS A 178 14.59 -7.62 -13.12
C HIS A 178 13.87 -8.36 -12.00
N ASP A 179 13.17 -9.42 -12.36
CA ASP A 179 12.48 -10.27 -11.40
C ASP A 179 13.47 -10.96 -10.47
N VAL A 180 13.15 -10.98 -9.19
CA VAL A 180 13.97 -11.54 -8.11
C VAL A 180 13.14 -12.52 -7.30
N SER A 181 13.78 -13.35 -6.49
CA SER A 181 13.11 -14.35 -5.63
C SER A 181 12.12 -13.74 -4.65
N ASN A 182 12.46 -12.58 -4.09
CA ASN A 182 11.59 -11.81 -3.22
C ASN A 182 11.84 -10.31 -3.36
N LEU A 183 10.82 -9.48 -3.06
CA LEU A 183 10.88 -8.02 -3.24
C LEU A 183 11.95 -7.33 -2.39
N TYR A 184 12.39 -7.96 -1.30
CA TYR A 184 13.40 -7.39 -0.40
C TYR A 184 14.81 -7.39 -1.02
N GLN A 185 15.02 -8.12 -2.13
CA GLN A 185 16.25 -8.07 -2.93
C GLN A 185 16.36 -6.81 -3.80
N ILE A 186 15.24 -6.13 -4.10
CA ILE A 186 15.25 -4.97 -5.01
C ILE A 186 16.09 -3.80 -4.50
N PRO A 187 16.00 -3.33 -3.24
CA PRO A 187 16.85 -2.26 -2.74
C PRO A 187 18.34 -2.59 -2.83
N ILE A 188 18.70 -3.86 -2.59
CA ILE A 188 20.06 -4.35 -2.69
C ILE A 188 20.54 -4.29 -4.14
N SER A 189 19.74 -4.79 -5.09
CA SER A 189 20.06 -4.76 -6.53
C SER A 189 20.21 -3.33 -7.05
N LEU A 190 19.36 -2.39 -6.60
CA LEU A 190 19.48 -0.98 -6.99
C LEU A 190 20.76 -0.34 -6.40
N PHE A 191 21.12 -0.68 -5.17
CA PHE A 191 22.34 -0.19 -4.55
C PHE A 191 23.60 -0.71 -5.26
N GLU A 192 23.63 -2.00 -5.61
CA GLU A 192 24.75 -2.63 -6.35
C GLU A 192 24.94 -2.04 -7.74
N GLN A 193 23.89 -1.54 -8.36
CA GLN A 193 23.92 -0.81 -9.62
C GLN A 193 24.18 0.70 -9.44
N SER A 194 24.58 1.14 -8.26
CA SER A 194 24.96 2.52 -7.93
C SER A 194 23.87 3.57 -8.14
N VAL A 195 22.59 3.18 -8.04
CA VAL A 195 21.47 4.12 -8.25
C VAL A 195 21.52 5.25 -7.21
N LEU A 196 21.74 4.91 -5.94
CA LEU A 196 21.79 5.89 -4.86
C LEU A 196 22.95 6.88 -5.05
N GLN A 197 24.12 6.42 -5.49
CA GLN A 197 25.28 7.27 -5.80
C GLN A 197 24.97 8.25 -6.94
N LYS A 198 24.26 7.79 -7.98
CA LYS A 198 23.87 8.65 -9.10
C LYS A 198 22.90 9.73 -8.67
N VAL A 199 21.86 9.36 -7.91
CA VAL A 199 20.91 10.32 -7.35
C VAL A 199 21.64 11.34 -6.47
N SER A 200 22.54 10.86 -5.60
CA SER A 200 23.28 11.74 -4.67
C SER A 200 24.21 12.71 -5.37
N VAL A 201 24.90 12.27 -6.43
CA VAL A 201 25.74 13.14 -7.25
C VAL A 201 24.90 14.19 -7.98
N HIS A 202 23.74 13.77 -8.52
CA HIS A 202 22.84 14.68 -9.24
C HIS A 202 22.27 15.74 -8.31
N LEU A 203 21.83 15.37 -7.09
CA LEU A 203 21.23 16.26 -6.11
C LEU A 203 22.22 16.93 -5.15
N GLY A 204 23.51 16.61 -5.25
CA GLY A 204 24.57 17.27 -4.48
C GLY A 204 24.67 16.88 -3.01
N PHE A 205 24.15 15.72 -2.57
CA PHE A 205 24.32 15.22 -1.22
C PHE A 205 25.29 14.01 -1.15
N GLN A 206 25.79 13.71 0.03
CA GLN A 206 26.72 12.60 0.21
C GLN A 206 26.01 11.37 0.76
N VAL A 207 26.32 10.22 0.16
CA VAL A 207 25.85 8.92 0.64
C VAL A 207 27.00 8.20 1.33
N PRO A 208 26.80 7.63 2.53
CA PRO A 208 27.81 6.79 3.18
C PRO A 208 28.19 5.61 2.29
N ALA A 209 29.49 5.32 2.21
CA ALA A 209 29.99 4.18 1.44
C ALA A 209 29.53 2.82 2.01
N LYS A 210 29.14 2.78 3.27
CA LYS A 210 28.56 1.61 3.96
C LYS A 210 27.30 2.07 4.70
N SER A 211 26.27 1.29 4.59
CA SER A 211 25.01 1.51 5.31
C SER A 211 24.67 0.26 6.12
N PRO A 212 24.67 0.34 7.46
CA PRO A 212 24.23 -0.76 8.32
C PRO A 212 22.82 -1.24 7.98
N ILE A 213 21.95 -0.33 7.58
CA ILE A 213 20.57 -0.63 7.16
C ILE A 213 20.56 -1.57 5.94
N LEU A 214 21.46 -1.39 4.99
CA LEU A 214 21.54 -2.28 3.81
C LEU A 214 22.06 -3.67 4.18
N ASP A 215 22.93 -3.78 5.16
CA ASP A 215 23.45 -5.08 5.63
C ASP A 215 22.33 -5.84 6.38
N GLU A 216 21.55 -5.17 7.21
CA GLU A 216 20.36 -5.73 7.88
C GLU A 216 19.29 -6.14 6.85
N TRP A 217 19.06 -5.31 5.86
CA TRP A 217 18.13 -5.57 4.76
C TRP A 217 18.55 -6.79 3.94
N ARG A 218 19.85 -6.94 3.66
CA ARG A 218 20.41 -8.12 2.95
C ARG A 218 20.17 -9.40 3.77
N MET A 219 20.48 -9.37 5.07
CA MET A 219 20.25 -10.51 5.94
C MET A 219 18.76 -10.91 5.98
N MET A 220 17.85 -9.94 6.01
CA MET A 220 16.42 -10.20 5.96
C MET A 220 16.00 -10.82 4.62
N ALA A 221 16.45 -10.26 3.50
CA ALA A 221 16.15 -10.75 2.16
C ALA A 221 16.63 -12.19 1.94
N ASP A 222 17.85 -12.49 2.36
CA ASP A 222 18.45 -13.83 2.27
C ASP A 222 17.70 -14.82 3.20
N LYS A 223 17.28 -14.37 4.39
CA LYS A 223 16.49 -15.19 5.32
C LYS A 223 15.16 -15.60 4.72
N VAL A 224 14.47 -14.68 4.02
CA VAL A 224 13.16 -14.97 3.40
C VAL A 224 13.26 -16.11 2.39
N ASP A 225 14.35 -16.18 1.63
CA ASP A 225 14.56 -17.23 0.63
C ASP A 225 14.92 -18.59 1.23
N THR A 226 15.31 -18.63 2.51
CA THR A 226 15.73 -19.86 3.21
C THR A 226 14.68 -20.41 4.19
N LEU A 227 13.49 -19.82 4.25
CA LEU A 227 12.41 -20.29 5.13
C LEU A 227 11.82 -21.61 4.62
N GLU A 228 11.90 -22.65 5.43
CA GLU A 228 11.38 -24.00 5.11
C GLU A 228 10.11 -24.34 5.89
N ASP A 229 10.09 -23.99 7.18
CA ASP A 229 8.96 -24.29 8.06
C ASP A 229 7.75 -23.42 7.70
N GLU A 230 6.63 -24.05 7.37
CA GLU A 230 5.41 -23.35 6.97
C GLU A 230 4.51 -23.00 8.16
N VAL A 231 3.71 -21.96 7.99
CA VAL A 231 2.55 -21.62 8.82
C VAL A 231 1.38 -21.34 7.89
N ARG A 232 0.25 -22.00 8.13
CA ARG A 232 -0.95 -21.93 7.30
C ARG A 232 -1.99 -21.05 7.96
N ILE A 233 -2.41 -20.00 7.29
CA ILE A 233 -3.44 -19.05 7.76
C ILE A 233 -4.64 -19.13 6.83
N ALA A 234 -5.78 -19.57 7.36
CA ALA A 234 -7.05 -19.49 6.67
C ALA A 234 -7.55 -18.04 6.64
N MET A 235 -7.64 -17.45 5.47
CA MET A 235 -8.20 -16.10 5.28
C MET A 235 -9.65 -16.20 4.82
N VAL A 236 -10.58 -15.93 5.75
CA VAL A 236 -12.02 -16.02 5.52
C VAL A 236 -12.55 -14.67 5.07
N GLY A 237 -12.69 -14.49 3.77
CA GLY A 237 -12.99 -13.21 3.11
C GLY A 237 -14.23 -13.22 2.22
N LYS A 238 -14.48 -12.09 1.55
CA LYS A 238 -15.57 -11.89 0.57
C LYS A 238 -15.09 -11.77 -0.87
N TYR A 239 -13.81 -11.53 -1.09
CA TYR A 239 -13.23 -11.19 -2.40
C TYR A 239 -11.96 -12.00 -2.61
N THR A 240 -12.07 -13.31 -2.39
CA THR A 240 -10.92 -14.24 -2.41
C THR A 240 -10.29 -14.39 -3.79
N GLY A 241 -11.00 -14.03 -4.86
CA GLY A 241 -10.50 -14.04 -6.23
C GLY A 241 -9.59 -12.86 -6.62
N LEU A 242 -9.45 -11.83 -5.76
CA LEU A 242 -8.64 -10.63 -6.01
C LEU A 242 -7.70 -10.39 -4.83
N SER A 243 -6.47 -10.88 -4.92
CA SER A 243 -5.44 -10.73 -3.89
C SER A 243 -5.17 -9.27 -3.52
N ASP A 244 -5.29 -8.35 -4.47
CA ASP A 244 -5.03 -6.92 -4.26
C ASP A 244 -5.97 -6.28 -3.23
N SER A 245 -7.19 -6.80 -3.09
CA SER A 245 -8.16 -6.31 -2.09
C SER A 245 -7.66 -6.45 -0.65
N TYR A 246 -6.76 -7.39 -0.40
CA TYR A 246 -6.21 -7.68 0.93
C TYR A 246 -4.69 -7.49 1.02
N LEU A 247 -4.09 -6.78 0.08
CA LEU A 247 -2.64 -6.65 -0.02
C LEU A 247 -1.98 -6.21 1.30
N SER A 248 -2.56 -5.23 2.02
CA SER A 248 -2.04 -4.77 3.31
C SER A 248 -2.04 -5.87 4.37
N VAL A 249 -3.09 -6.68 4.42
CA VAL A 249 -3.20 -7.81 5.35
C VAL A 249 -2.20 -8.90 5.00
N ILE A 250 -2.09 -9.23 3.72
CA ILE A 250 -1.11 -10.21 3.20
C ILE A 250 0.32 -9.78 3.58
N LYS A 251 0.67 -8.51 3.35
CA LYS A 251 1.99 -7.98 3.70
C LYS A 251 2.26 -8.01 5.21
N ALA A 252 1.27 -7.66 6.03
CA ALA A 252 1.39 -7.75 7.48
C ALA A 252 1.62 -9.20 7.95
N LEU A 253 0.90 -10.15 7.39
CA LEU A 253 1.09 -11.59 7.67
C LEU A 253 2.47 -12.06 7.21
N GLN A 254 2.93 -11.64 6.01
CA GLN A 254 4.27 -11.96 5.51
C GLN A 254 5.35 -11.47 6.45
N HIS A 255 5.29 -10.19 6.87
CA HIS A 255 6.26 -9.62 7.80
C HIS A 255 6.25 -10.34 9.16
N SER A 256 5.05 -10.69 9.66
CA SER A 256 4.91 -11.46 10.90
C SER A 256 5.53 -12.86 10.79
N ALA A 257 5.30 -13.55 9.68
CA ALA A 257 5.87 -14.87 9.42
C ALA A 257 7.41 -14.81 9.33
N PHE A 258 7.97 -13.79 8.64
CA PHE A 258 9.42 -13.58 8.57
C PHE A 258 10.04 -13.34 9.95
N ALA A 259 9.37 -12.54 10.78
CA ALA A 259 9.83 -12.26 12.14
C ALA A 259 9.95 -13.52 13.00
N VAL A 260 9.01 -14.44 12.87
CA VAL A 260 9.03 -15.73 13.59
C VAL A 260 9.75 -16.86 12.84
N GLY A 261 10.34 -16.56 11.66
CA GLY A 261 11.11 -17.53 10.89
C GLY A 261 10.26 -18.61 10.23
N ARG A 262 9.08 -18.25 9.75
CA ARG A 262 8.14 -19.15 9.08
C ARG A 262 7.86 -18.71 7.65
N LYS A 263 7.59 -19.65 6.76
CA LYS A 263 7.07 -19.41 5.42
C LYS A 263 5.55 -19.36 5.48
N LEU A 264 4.97 -18.24 5.04
CA LEU A 264 3.52 -18.05 5.06
C LEU A 264 2.85 -18.79 3.91
N GLN A 265 1.86 -19.62 4.26
CA GLN A 265 0.85 -20.15 3.34
C GLN A 265 -0.50 -19.51 3.68
N ILE A 266 -1.16 -18.88 2.70
CA ILE A 266 -2.51 -18.35 2.86
C ILE A 266 -3.48 -19.23 2.12
N ASP A 267 -4.41 -19.82 2.86
CA ASP A 267 -5.51 -20.59 2.34
C ASP A 267 -6.77 -19.71 2.29
N TRP A 268 -7.24 -19.45 1.08
CA TRP A 268 -8.36 -18.54 0.84
C TRP A 268 -9.69 -19.28 0.98
N ILE A 269 -10.59 -18.75 1.80
CA ILE A 269 -11.93 -19.28 1.99
C ILE A 269 -12.96 -18.19 1.71
N GLU A 270 -13.83 -18.43 0.73
CA GLU A 270 -15.00 -17.56 0.54
C GLU A 270 -15.96 -17.77 1.70
N SER A 271 -16.30 -16.72 2.40
CA SER A 271 -17.07 -16.81 3.65
C SER A 271 -18.47 -17.39 3.49
N THR A 272 -19.07 -17.29 2.31
CA THR A 272 -20.36 -17.93 2.01
C THR A 272 -20.29 -19.45 2.02
N ASP A 273 -19.12 -20.02 1.73
CA ASP A 273 -18.93 -21.47 1.71
C ASP A 273 -18.89 -22.10 3.12
N LEU A 274 -18.73 -21.27 4.15
CA LEU A 274 -18.80 -21.69 5.55
C LEU A 274 -20.18 -21.48 6.21
N ASP A 275 -21.18 -20.95 5.46
CA ASP A 275 -22.50 -20.69 6.04
C ASP A 275 -23.21 -22.01 6.39
N PRO A 276 -23.57 -22.22 7.67
CA PRO A 276 -24.24 -23.45 8.09
C PRO A 276 -25.69 -23.54 7.57
N ASN A 277 -26.32 -22.42 7.18
CA ASN A 277 -27.70 -22.34 6.76
C ASN A 277 -27.89 -22.36 5.23
N ASP A 278 -26.83 -22.03 4.49
CA ASP A 278 -26.86 -21.96 3.02
C ASP A 278 -25.61 -22.68 2.45
N ARG A 279 -25.67 -24.01 2.37
CA ARG A 279 -24.54 -24.83 1.95
C ARG A 279 -24.35 -24.72 0.43
N THR A 280 -23.18 -24.23 0.05
CA THR A 280 -22.69 -24.22 -1.33
C THR A 280 -22.10 -25.59 -1.72
N ASP A 281 -21.79 -25.75 -3.00
CA ASP A 281 -21.10 -26.96 -3.50
C ASP A 281 -19.70 -27.12 -2.91
N ASN A 282 -19.08 -26.02 -2.46
CA ASN A 282 -17.72 -26.00 -1.89
C ASN A 282 -17.70 -26.08 -0.34
N HIS A 283 -18.87 -26.26 0.28
CA HIS A 283 -19.00 -26.20 1.75
C HIS A 283 -18.06 -27.16 2.48
N GLU A 284 -18.01 -28.42 2.06
CA GLU A 284 -17.18 -29.45 2.73
C GLU A 284 -15.68 -29.13 2.54
N GLU A 285 -15.24 -28.75 1.34
CA GLU A 285 -13.87 -28.37 1.05
C GLU A 285 -13.43 -27.15 1.87
N ALA A 286 -14.31 -26.14 1.98
CA ALA A 286 -14.03 -24.91 2.75
C ALA A 286 -13.79 -25.24 4.24
N TRP A 287 -14.57 -26.13 4.81
CA TRP A 287 -14.38 -26.60 6.19
C TRP A 287 -13.11 -27.43 6.37
N GLU A 288 -12.78 -28.34 5.45
CA GLU A 288 -11.52 -29.09 5.50
C GLU A 288 -10.30 -28.15 5.49
N VAL A 289 -10.33 -27.10 4.65
CA VAL A 289 -9.28 -26.09 4.60
C VAL A 289 -9.20 -25.30 5.91
N LEU A 290 -10.35 -24.88 6.46
CA LEU A 290 -10.41 -24.14 7.73
C LEU A 290 -9.83 -24.96 8.89
N GLU A 291 -10.20 -26.25 8.96
CA GLU A 291 -9.79 -27.17 10.02
C GLU A 291 -8.29 -27.53 9.98
N SER A 292 -7.68 -27.43 8.79
CA SER A 292 -6.26 -27.71 8.59
C SER A 292 -5.34 -26.53 8.86
N ALA A 293 -5.89 -25.34 9.12
CA ALA A 293 -5.12 -24.13 9.30
C ALA A 293 -4.54 -23.98 10.72
N ASP A 294 -3.34 -23.42 10.83
CA ASP A 294 -2.70 -23.08 12.10
C ASP A 294 -3.31 -21.84 12.76
N GLY A 295 -4.01 -21.02 11.98
CA GLY A 295 -4.69 -19.82 12.47
C GLY A 295 -5.71 -19.31 11.46
N ILE A 296 -6.68 -18.55 11.95
CA ILE A 296 -7.77 -18.00 11.16
C ILE A 296 -7.73 -16.47 11.19
N LEU A 297 -7.76 -15.83 10.02
CA LEU A 297 -7.89 -14.38 9.89
C LEU A 297 -9.17 -14.02 9.16
N VAL A 298 -9.98 -13.15 9.78
CA VAL A 298 -11.16 -12.55 9.16
C VAL A 298 -10.88 -11.07 8.91
N PRO A 299 -10.69 -10.66 7.65
CA PRO A 299 -10.36 -9.28 7.30
C PRO A 299 -11.59 -8.36 7.34
N GLY A 300 -11.34 -7.07 7.11
CA GLY A 300 -12.39 -6.07 6.92
C GLY A 300 -13.23 -6.30 5.67
N GLY A 301 -14.38 -5.63 5.62
CA GLY A 301 -15.31 -5.66 4.49
C GLY A 301 -16.63 -5.01 4.86
N PHE A 302 -17.48 -4.75 3.86
CA PHE A 302 -18.79 -4.12 4.02
C PHE A 302 -19.93 -5.05 3.60
N GLY A 303 -21.13 -4.78 4.12
CA GLY A 303 -22.35 -5.49 3.82
C GLY A 303 -22.42 -6.90 4.43
N ASN A 304 -23.60 -7.49 4.33
CA ASN A 304 -24.01 -8.69 5.07
C ASN A 304 -23.72 -10.03 4.36
N ARG A 305 -23.18 -10.04 3.13
CA ARG A 305 -22.83 -11.30 2.44
C ARG A 305 -21.76 -12.07 3.22
N GLY A 306 -22.01 -13.36 3.49
CA GLY A 306 -21.09 -14.27 4.16
C GLY A 306 -20.85 -13.96 5.65
N VAL A 307 -21.72 -13.19 6.31
CA VAL A 307 -21.60 -12.87 7.74
C VAL A 307 -21.72 -14.12 8.59
N GLU A 308 -22.72 -14.98 8.33
CA GLU A 308 -22.94 -16.21 9.13
C GLU A 308 -21.78 -17.20 8.99
N GLY A 309 -21.19 -17.34 7.79
CA GLY A 309 -20.00 -18.16 7.59
C GLY A 309 -18.78 -17.63 8.36
N LYS A 310 -18.60 -16.30 8.44
CA LYS A 310 -17.55 -15.71 9.30
C LYS A 310 -17.80 -15.94 10.78
N ILE A 311 -19.08 -15.86 11.23
CA ILE A 311 -19.46 -16.17 12.60
C ILE A 311 -19.17 -17.65 12.89
N ALA A 312 -19.47 -18.57 11.96
CA ALA A 312 -19.14 -19.96 12.07
C ALA A 312 -17.63 -20.22 12.19
N ALA A 313 -16.81 -19.54 11.39
CA ALA A 313 -15.36 -19.60 11.49
C ALA A 313 -14.84 -19.09 12.84
N ALA A 314 -15.36 -17.97 13.33
CA ALA A 314 -15.02 -17.44 14.66
C ALA A 314 -15.40 -18.38 15.80
N ASN A 315 -16.58 -19.01 15.71
CA ASN A 315 -17.03 -20.02 16.65
C ASN A 315 -16.11 -21.25 16.64
N TYR A 316 -15.78 -21.76 15.47
CA TYR A 316 -14.84 -22.86 15.32
C TYR A 316 -13.50 -22.54 15.99
N ALA A 317 -12.94 -21.36 15.71
CA ALA A 317 -11.68 -20.92 16.27
C ALA A 317 -11.72 -20.90 17.80
N ARG A 318 -12.78 -20.34 18.39
CA ARG A 318 -12.94 -20.26 19.85
C ARG A 318 -13.12 -21.62 20.50
N VAL A 319 -13.95 -22.48 19.93
CA VAL A 319 -14.27 -23.82 20.49
C VAL A 319 -13.08 -24.75 20.42
N ASN A 320 -12.31 -24.68 19.34
CA ASN A 320 -11.15 -25.56 19.08
C ASN A 320 -9.81 -24.92 19.49
N GLU A 321 -9.84 -23.75 20.13
CA GLU A 321 -8.64 -23.03 20.58
C GLU A 321 -7.65 -22.67 19.47
N VAL A 322 -8.15 -22.51 18.21
CA VAL A 322 -7.36 -22.08 17.07
C VAL A 322 -7.12 -20.56 17.17
N PRO A 323 -5.90 -20.08 16.98
CA PRO A 323 -5.62 -18.64 16.93
C PRO A 323 -6.52 -17.91 15.94
N TYR A 324 -7.18 -16.84 16.38
CA TYR A 324 -8.10 -16.04 15.57
C TYR A 324 -7.69 -14.56 15.60
N LEU A 325 -7.64 -13.94 14.44
CA LEU A 325 -7.46 -12.50 14.29
C LEU A 325 -8.60 -11.91 13.46
N GLY A 326 -9.43 -11.07 14.09
CA GLY A 326 -10.47 -10.31 13.40
C GLY A 326 -10.02 -8.86 13.19
N VAL A 327 -10.00 -8.40 11.94
CA VAL A 327 -9.67 -7.02 11.60
C VAL A 327 -10.93 -6.30 11.13
N CYS A 328 -11.26 -5.13 11.71
CA CYS A 328 -12.43 -4.33 11.35
C CYS A 328 -13.73 -5.18 11.44
N LEU A 329 -14.33 -5.56 10.33
CA LEU A 329 -15.49 -6.46 10.30
C LEU A 329 -15.21 -7.77 11.07
N GLY A 330 -14.02 -8.33 10.96
CA GLY A 330 -13.67 -9.56 11.67
C GLY A 330 -13.70 -9.43 13.19
N LEU A 331 -13.36 -8.27 13.74
CA LEU A 331 -13.54 -7.97 15.17
C LEU A 331 -15.02 -7.87 15.54
N GLN A 332 -15.83 -7.22 14.70
CA GLN A 332 -17.28 -7.13 14.90
C GLN A 332 -17.93 -8.52 14.89
N ILE A 333 -17.52 -9.37 13.94
CA ILE A 333 -17.96 -10.77 13.84
C ILE A 333 -17.63 -11.56 15.11
N ALA A 334 -16.42 -11.44 15.64
CA ALA A 334 -16.04 -12.09 16.89
C ALA A 334 -16.88 -11.60 18.07
N THR A 335 -17.22 -10.31 18.10
CA THR A 335 -18.11 -9.74 19.13
C THR A 335 -19.52 -10.32 19.03
N ILE A 336 -20.09 -10.40 17.84
CA ILE A 336 -21.41 -10.98 17.59
C ILE A 336 -21.42 -12.48 17.98
N GLU A 337 -20.41 -13.22 17.54
CA GLU A 337 -20.25 -14.64 17.89
C GLU A 337 -20.25 -14.82 19.41
N PHE A 338 -19.42 -14.04 20.11
CA PHE A 338 -19.31 -14.11 21.56
C PHE A 338 -20.65 -13.78 22.26
N CYS A 339 -21.36 -12.77 21.81
CA CYS A 339 -22.69 -12.44 22.32
C CYS A 339 -23.68 -13.60 22.13
N ARG A 340 -23.70 -14.21 20.94
CA ARG A 340 -24.64 -15.29 20.63
C ARG A 340 -24.32 -16.60 21.39
N ASN A 341 -23.06 -17.01 21.37
CA ASN A 341 -22.67 -18.37 21.76
C ASN A 341 -22.05 -18.47 23.17
N VAL A 342 -21.54 -17.39 23.74
CA VAL A 342 -20.98 -17.38 25.10
C VAL A 342 -21.93 -16.71 26.09
N LEU A 343 -22.49 -15.54 25.72
CA LEU A 343 -23.43 -14.82 26.58
C LEU A 343 -24.88 -15.29 26.41
N ASN A 344 -25.14 -16.17 25.42
CA ASN A 344 -26.46 -16.71 25.07
C ASN A 344 -27.50 -15.58 24.79
N ILE A 345 -27.05 -14.51 24.12
CA ILE A 345 -27.91 -13.42 23.68
C ILE A 345 -28.43 -13.76 22.29
N GLU A 346 -29.58 -14.40 22.25
CA GLU A 346 -30.22 -14.84 21.02
C GLU A 346 -30.53 -13.64 20.11
N GLY A 347 -30.20 -13.76 18.81
CA GLY A 347 -30.42 -12.72 17.80
C GLY A 347 -29.49 -11.51 17.90
N ALA A 348 -28.45 -11.53 18.73
CA ALA A 348 -27.45 -10.45 18.74
C ALA A 348 -26.84 -10.24 17.35
N ASN A 349 -26.77 -9.00 16.87
CA ASN A 349 -26.29 -8.67 15.54
C ASN A 349 -25.63 -7.28 15.48
N SER A 350 -25.19 -6.88 14.30
CA SER A 350 -24.79 -5.51 14.01
C SER A 350 -25.97 -4.70 13.48
N ALA A 351 -26.07 -3.43 13.86
CA ALA A 351 -27.03 -2.49 13.29
C ALA A 351 -26.84 -2.26 11.78
N GLU A 352 -25.65 -2.60 11.23
CA GLU A 352 -25.39 -2.57 9.79
C GLU A 352 -26.06 -3.73 9.06
N PHE A 353 -26.14 -4.90 9.67
CA PHE A 353 -26.64 -6.12 9.02
C PHE A 353 -28.12 -6.33 9.25
N ASP A 354 -28.61 -5.95 10.43
CA ASP A 354 -30.01 -6.08 10.81
C ASP A 354 -30.39 -4.93 11.76
N GLU A 355 -31.12 -3.95 11.22
CA GLU A 355 -31.60 -2.80 12.00
C GLU A 355 -32.67 -3.17 13.04
N ASP A 356 -33.36 -4.30 12.86
CA ASP A 356 -34.43 -4.78 13.74
C ASP A 356 -33.94 -5.85 14.74
N ALA A 357 -32.62 -6.13 14.79
CA ALA A 357 -32.07 -7.11 15.72
C ALA A 357 -32.46 -6.77 17.18
N PRO A 358 -32.83 -7.79 17.99
CA PRO A 358 -33.27 -7.57 19.38
C PRO A 358 -32.14 -6.98 20.24
N VAL A 359 -30.87 -7.24 19.90
CA VAL A 359 -29.70 -6.66 20.57
C VAL A 359 -28.65 -6.31 19.52
N HIS A 360 -28.27 -5.06 19.45
CA HIS A 360 -27.17 -4.61 18.63
C HIS A 360 -25.85 -4.75 19.41
N ALA A 361 -25.10 -5.82 19.14
CA ALA A 361 -23.76 -6.02 19.67
C ALA A 361 -22.74 -5.04 19.07
N VAL A 362 -23.02 -4.55 17.85
CA VAL A 362 -22.25 -3.55 17.12
C VAL A 362 -23.22 -2.47 16.62
N VAL A 363 -22.87 -1.20 16.83
CA VAL A 363 -23.69 -0.05 16.44
C VAL A 363 -22.88 0.90 15.57
N PHE A 364 -23.57 1.74 14.79
CA PHE A 364 -22.93 2.80 14.04
C PHE A 364 -22.28 3.83 14.98
N MET A 365 -21.14 4.37 14.56
CA MET A 365 -20.49 5.46 15.27
C MET A 365 -21.37 6.71 15.25
N PRO A 366 -21.40 7.50 16.35
CA PRO A 366 -22.25 8.70 16.44
C PRO A 366 -21.98 9.76 15.36
N GLU A 367 -20.76 9.76 14.80
CA GLU A 367 -20.34 10.73 13.78
C GLU A 367 -20.76 10.34 12.36
N ILE A 368 -21.33 9.16 12.15
CA ILE A 368 -21.72 8.69 10.81
C ILE A 368 -23.08 9.28 10.43
N SER A 369 -23.11 9.93 9.26
CA SER A 369 -24.36 10.43 8.66
C SER A 369 -24.88 9.40 7.64
N LYS A 370 -26.09 8.91 7.85
CA LYS A 370 -26.78 8.03 6.88
C LYS A 370 -27.12 8.73 5.55
N THR A 371 -27.14 10.07 5.54
CA THR A 371 -27.52 10.89 4.38
C THR A 371 -26.35 11.51 3.65
N HIS A 372 -25.16 11.58 4.28
CA HIS A 372 -23.95 12.17 3.74
C HIS A 372 -22.80 11.17 3.85
N MET A 373 -22.74 10.23 2.92
CA MET A 373 -21.71 9.17 2.94
C MET A 373 -20.32 9.65 2.50
N GLY A 374 -20.24 10.76 1.76
CA GLY A 374 -18.97 11.33 1.32
C GLY A 374 -18.15 11.91 2.48
N GLY A 375 -17.02 11.29 2.79
CA GLY A 375 -16.10 11.76 3.84
C GLY A 375 -16.40 11.25 5.26
N THR A 376 -17.56 10.66 5.52
CA THR A 376 -17.93 10.12 6.84
C THR A 376 -17.53 8.66 7.03
N MET A 377 -17.39 7.91 5.94
CA MET A 377 -16.90 6.51 5.95
C MET A 377 -15.38 6.41 5.70
N ARG A 378 -14.65 7.48 5.86
CA ARG A 378 -13.19 7.46 5.73
C ARG A 378 -12.58 6.84 6.96
N LEU A 379 -11.79 5.82 6.74
CA LEU A 379 -10.89 5.26 7.73
C LEU A 379 -9.89 6.34 8.15
N GLY A 380 -9.68 6.48 9.44
CA GLY A 380 -8.71 7.42 10.00
C GLY A 380 -8.10 6.85 11.26
N SER A 381 -6.92 7.33 11.61
CA SER A 381 -6.28 6.98 12.86
C SER A 381 -7.04 7.62 14.02
N LYS A 382 -7.55 6.79 14.95
CA LYS A 382 -8.21 7.27 16.16
C LYS A 382 -7.59 6.61 17.40
N PRO A 383 -7.48 7.33 18.53
CA PRO A 383 -7.01 6.74 19.78
C PRO A 383 -8.04 5.73 20.30
N THR A 384 -7.58 4.51 20.54
CA THR A 384 -8.38 3.44 21.15
C THR A 384 -7.83 3.17 22.54
N PRO A 385 -8.47 3.64 23.61
CA PRO A 385 -8.01 3.43 24.98
C PRO A 385 -8.29 1.99 25.43
N PHE A 386 -7.38 1.42 26.21
CA PHE A 386 -7.57 0.15 26.89
C PHE A 386 -8.27 0.41 28.23
N LEU A 387 -9.53 0.00 28.34
CA LEU A 387 -10.34 0.22 29.55
C LEU A 387 -10.03 -0.80 30.66
N VAL A 388 -9.36 -1.90 30.33
CA VAL A 388 -9.01 -2.97 31.27
C VAL A 388 -7.50 -3.06 31.36
N ASP A 389 -6.94 -2.76 32.54
CA ASP A 389 -5.52 -2.68 32.77
C ASP A 389 -4.76 -4.00 32.54
N ASP A 390 -5.38 -5.13 32.85
CA ASP A 390 -4.78 -6.47 32.76
C ASP A 390 -5.27 -7.27 31.54
N CYS A 391 -5.72 -6.64 30.48
CA CYS A 391 -6.14 -7.38 29.29
C CYS A 391 -4.93 -7.85 28.45
N LYS A 392 -5.08 -9.02 27.81
CA LYS A 392 -4.04 -9.65 27.00
C LYS A 392 -3.55 -8.71 25.87
N ILE A 393 -4.48 -7.99 25.25
CA ILE A 393 -4.17 -7.08 24.12
C ILE A 393 -3.28 -5.91 24.58
N ARG A 394 -3.59 -5.28 25.71
CA ARG A 394 -2.75 -4.22 26.29
C ARG A 394 -1.33 -4.70 26.58
N ARG A 395 -1.18 -5.93 27.09
CA ARG A 395 0.14 -6.55 27.33
C ARG A 395 0.91 -6.76 26.04
N LEU A 396 0.23 -7.18 24.95
CA LEU A 396 0.85 -7.34 23.63
C LEU A 396 1.35 -6.01 23.03
N TYR A 397 0.69 -4.89 23.38
CA TYR A 397 1.12 -3.55 23.02
C TYR A 397 2.06 -2.89 24.04
N GLY A 398 2.74 -3.68 24.88
CA GLY A 398 3.73 -3.18 25.84
C GLY A 398 3.15 -2.41 27.04
N GLY A 399 1.87 -2.57 27.36
CA GLY A 399 1.23 -1.96 28.51
C GLY A 399 0.84 -0.48 28.33
N VAL A 400 0.83 0.04 27.11
CA VAL A 400 0.39 1.42 26.83
C VAL A 400 -1.08 1.65 27.15
N ASP A 401 -1.47 2.89 27.41
CA ASP A 401 -2.85 3.21 27.79
C ASP A 401 -3.80 3.28 26.59
N HIS A 402 -3.28 3.56 25.40
CA HIS A 402 -4.03 3.58 24.16
C HIS A 402 -3.15 3.24 22.97
N VAL A 403 -3.75 2.84 21.88
CA VAL A 403 -3.10 2.67 20.57
C VAL A 403 -3.85 3.50 19.54
N LEU A 404 -3.16 3.89 18.47
CA LEU A 404 -3.80 4.45 17.29
C LEU A 404 -4.38 3.30 16.46
N SER A 405 -5.66 3.35 16.22
CA SER A 405 -6.38 2.32 15.47
C SER A 405 -6.94 2.90 14.18
N LEU A 406 -6.82 2.15 13.09
CA LEU A 406 -7.42 2.45 11.78
C LEU A 406 -8.77 1.73 11.59
N ILE A 407 -9.29 1.08 12.62
CA ILE A 407 -10.43 0.15 12.54
C ILE A 407 -11.78 0.89 12.58
N HIS A 408 -11.78 2.18 12.68
CA HIS A 408 -13.02 2.91 12.85
C HIS A 408 -13.66 3.20 11.51
N ILE A 409 -14.67 2.44 11.24
CA ILE A 409 -15.61 2.65 10.17
C ILE A 409 -16.84 3.37 10.74
#